data_145c93c0131ce1a128d8af139d3f3dce
#
_entry.id   145c93c0131ce1a128d8af139d3f3dce
#
_cell.length_a   1.000
_cell.length_b   1.000
_cell.length_c   1.000
_cell.angle_alpha   90.00
_cell.angle_beta   90.00
_cell.angle_gamma   90.00
#
_symmetry.space_group_name_H-M   'P 1'
#
loop_
_entity.id
_entity.type
_entity.pdbx_description
1 polymer ?
#
loop_
_entity_poly.entity_id
_entity_poly.type
_entity_poly.pdbx_seq_one_letter_code
_entity_poly.pdbx_strand_id
1 'polypeptide(L)'
;QAFNSFGAFDENALVRITPKDVRDTGHVPTNGSVFFTIFQSFMSGPENKPYFGQYPADFFDLVIIDECHRGGAKDESRWRGIMEYFSSAVQIGLTATPKRKFNADTYDYFGEPVYTYSLKEGIKDGFLTPFKVKRIQTTMDEYVYSGDDDVLAGEDEIVEGEVFEEQDFNRRIVIKEREKKRVQ
;
A
#
# COMPACT_ATOMS: atom_id res chain seq x y z
N GLN A 1 8.51 -12.79 -5.79
CA GLN A 1 9.21 -12.04 -6.85
C GLN A 1 10.52 -11.46 -6.31
N ALA A 2 10.51 -10.66 -5.23
CA ALA A 2 11.72 -10.10 -4.61
C ALA A 2 12.78 -11.19 -4.28
N PHE A 3 12.38 -12.28 -3.64
CA PHE A 3 13.27 -13.39 -3.31
C PHE A 3 14.10 -13.88 -4.52
N ASN A 4 13.47 -14.02 -5.68
CA ASN A 4 14.13 -14.50 -6.90
C ASN A 4 15.12 -13.48 -7.48
N SER A 5 14.96 -12.19 -7.17
CA SER A 5 15.89 -11.14 -7.61
C SER A 5 17.23 -11.17 -6.87
N PHE A 6 17.30 -11.89 -5.76
CA PHE A 6 18.51 -12.06 -4.95
C PHE A 6 19.31 -13.33 -5.29
N GLY A 7 19.09 -13.91 -6.48
CA GLY A 7 19.77 -15.13 -6.92
C GLY A 7 21.30 -15.04 -7.06
N ALA A 8 21.88 -13.85 -6.91
CA ALA A 8 23.34 -13.68 -6.83
C ALA A 8 23.92 -14.03 -5.45
N PHE A 9 23.08 -14.14 -4.44
CA PHE A 9 23.49 -14.57 -3.10
C PHE A 9 23.48 -16.09 -3.00
N ASP A 10 24.29 -16.65 -2.09
CA ASP A 10 24.25 -18.06 -1.75
C ASP A 10 22.83 -18.45 -1.28
N GLU A 11 22.31 -19.59 -1.73
CA GLU A 11 20.97 -20.04 -1.36
C GLU A 11 20.79 -20.19 0.15
N ASN A 12 21.87 -20.56 0.87
CA ASN A 12 21.84 -20.67 2.33
C ASN A 12 21.81 -19.31 3.04
N ALA A 13 22.15 -18.23 2.35
CA ALA A 13 22.06 -16.87 2.88
C ALA A 13 20.63 -16.31 2.83
N LEU A 14 19.77 -16.89 1.99
CA LEU A 14 18.41 -16.42 1.74
C LEU A 14 17.39 -17.19 2.57
N VAL A 15 16.71 -16.53 3.46
CA VAL A 15 15.72 -17.13 4.37
C VAL A 15 14.33 -16.55 4.12
N ARG A 16 13.35 -17.40 3.96
CA ARG A 16 11.93 -16.99 3.92
C ARG A 16 11.28 -17.27 5.26
N ILE A 17 10.68 -16.27 5.86
CA ILE A 17 9.93 -16.40 7.11
C ILE A 17 8.46 -16.60 6.75
N THR A 18 7.92 -17.78 7.03
CA THR A 18 6.50 -18.07 6.86
C THR A 18 5.87 -18.51 8.19
N PRO A 19 4.59 -18.22 8.44
CA PRO A 19 3.91 -18.68 9.65
C PRO A 19 3.88 -20.20 9.79
N LYS A 20 3.91 -20.92 8.66
CA LYS A 20 3.95 -22.38 8.66
C LYS A 20 5.29 -22.87 9.22
N ASP A 21 6.40 -22.38 8.67
CA ASP A 21 7.73 -22.79 9.08
C ASP A 21 8.00 -22.48 10.55
N VAL A 22 7.57 -21.28 11.00
CA VAL A 22 7.71 -20.91 12.41
C VAL A 22 6.87 -21.79 13.33
N ARG A 23 5.66 -22.20 12.93
CA ARG A 23 4.85 -23.15 13.73
C ARG A 23 5.47 -24.54 13.75
N ASP A 24 6.01 -25.00 12.64
CA ASP A 24 6.59 -26.35 12.52
C ASP A 24 7.89 -26.46 13.33
N THR A 25 8.69 -25.39 13.39
CA THR A 25 9.97 -25.35 14.14
C THR A 25 9.84 -24.83 15.56
N GLY A 26 8.75 -24.10 15.87
CA GLY A 26 8.52 -23.45 17.17
C GLY A 26 9.28 -22.13 17.37
N HIS A 27 10.09 -21.69 16.41
CA HIS A 27 10.89 -20.47 16.50
C HIS A 27 11.10 -19.84 15.12
N VAL A 28 11.40 -18.54 15.11
CA VAL A 28 11.78 -17.83 13.89
C VAL A 28 13.17 -18.26 13.42
N PRO A 29 13.42 -18.32 12.10
CA PRO A 29 14.75 -18.65 11.57
C PRO A 29 15.75 -17.52 11.87
N THR A 30 16.95 -17.88 12.33
CA THR A 30 18.03 -16.93 12.63
C THR A 30 19.30 -17.18 11.82
N ASN A 31 19.34 -18.29 11.08
CA ASN A 31 20.52 -18.69 10.32
C ASN A 31 20.37 -18.27 8.85
N GLY A 32 20.79 -17.06 8.55
CA GLY A 32 20.78 -16.46 7.22
C GLY A 32 21.32 -15.05 7.24
N SER A 33 21.49 -14.46 6.06
CA SER A 33 21.95 -13.07 5.90
C SER A 33 20.87 -12.15 5.33
N VAL A 34 19.94 -12.70 4.55
CA VAL A 34 18.84 -11.95 3.94
C VAL A 34 17.51 -12.65 4.23
N PHE A 35 16.63 -11.97 4.90
CA PHE A 35 15.35 -12.49 5.35
C PHE A 35 14.20 -11.87 4.57
N PHE A 36 13.28 -12.71 4.11
CA PHE A 36 12.10 -12.28 3.36
C PHE A 36 10.83 -12.71 4.07
N THR A 37 9.92 -11.78 4.21
CA THR A 37 8.61 -12.05 4.77
C THR A 37 7.56 -11.14 4.15
N ILE A 38 6.30 -11.47 4.34
CA ILE A 38 5.22 -10.51 4.13
C ILE A 38 4.79 -9.95 5.49
N PHE A 39 4.42 -8.70 5.49
CA PHE A 39 4.00 -7.97 6.69
C PHE A 39 3.00 -8.74 7.56
N GLN A 40 1.95 -9.29 6.95
CA GLN A 40 0.93 -10.07 7.67
C GLN A 40 1.50 -11.29 8.39
N SER A 41 2.46 -11.96 7.76
CA SER A 41 3.14 -13.11 8.38
C SER A 41 3.98 -12.68 9.57
N PHE A 42 4.68 -11.57 9.46
CA PHE A 42 5.58 -11.09 10.50
C PHE A 42 4.83 -10.54 11.73
N MET A 43 3.62 -10.00 11.48
CA MET A 43 2.68 -9.55 12.53
C MET A 43 1.86 -10.68 13.14
N SER A 44 1.78 -11.85 12.50
CA SER A 44 1.08 -12.99 13.09
C SER A 44 1.94 -13.65 14.17
N GLY A 45 1.28 -14.40 15.05
CA GLY A 45 1.94 -15.14 16.10
C GLY A 45 0.93 -15.68 17.12
N PRO A 46 1.29 -16.69 17.92
CA PRO A 46 0.41 -17.22 18.94
C PRO A 46 0.18 -16.18 20.06
N GLU A 47 -0.98 -16.26 20.72
CA GLU A 47 -1.32 -15.40 21.87
C GLU A 47 -1.17 -13.88 21.63
N ASN A 48 -1.43 -13.42 20.40
CA ASN A 48 -1.22 -12.03 19.98
C ASN A 48 0.25 -11.51 20.11
N LYS A 49 1.21 -12.41 20.15
CA LYS A 49 2.63 -12.05 20.15
C LYS A 49 3.18 -12.15 18.73
N PRO A 50 3.47 -11.03 18.06
CA PRO A 50 3.99 -11.03 16.68
C PRO A 50 5.31 -11.78 16.57
N TYR A 51 5.53 -12.48 15.43
CA TYR A 51 6.78 -13.21 15.21
C TYR A 51 8.02 -12.33 15.17
N PHE A 52 7.91 -11.06 14.76
CA PHE A 52 9.05 -10.15 14.77
C PHE A 52 9.63 -9.96 16.19
N GLY A 53 8.79 -10.02 17.23
CA GLY A 53 9.22 -9.90 18.62
C GLY A 53 10.00 -11.11 19.16
N GLN A 54 10.18 -12.17 18.36
CA GLN A 54 11.07 -13.28 18.71
C GLN A 54 12.53 -13.01 18.32
N TYR A 55 12.81 -12.00 17.48
CA TYR A 55 14.16 -11.54 17.21
C TYR A 55 14.61 -10.53 18.27
N PRO A 56 15.90 -10.46 18.60
CA PRO A 56 16.46 -9.30 19.31
C PRO A 56 16.19 -8.01 18.52
N ALA A 57 16.00 -6.91 19.24
CA ALA A 57 15.67 -5.63 18.59
C ALA A 57 16.82 -5.08 17.69
N ASP A 58 18.03 -5.53 17.92
CA ASP A 58 19.26 -5.22 17.19
C ASP A 58 19.69 -6.33 16.21
N PHE A 59 18.79 -7.28 15.90
CA PHE A 59 19.12 -8.44 15.05
C PHE A 59 19.39 -8.06 13.59
N PHE A 60 18.67 -7.07 13.05
CA PHE A 60 18.81 -6.65 11.66
C PHE A 60 19.62 -5.35 11.58
N ASP A 61 20.59 -5.31 10.67
CA ASP A 61 21.34 -4.10 10.33
C ASP A 61 20.59 -3.21 9.33
N LEU A 62 19.74 -3.82 8.49
CA LEU A 62 18.96 -3.15 7.45
C LEU A 62 17.56 -3.74 7.36
N VAL A 63 16.56 -2.89 7.35
CA VAL A 63 15.17 -3.25 7.10
C VAL A 63 14.65 -2.49 5.87
N ILE A 64 14.16 -3.23 4.88
CA ILE A 64 13.56 -2.66 3.66
C ILE A 64 12.06 -2.97 3.65
N ILE A 65 11.24 -1.94 3.56
CA ILE A 65 9.80 -2.07 3.35
C ILE A 65 9.44 -1.70 1.93
N ASP A 66 8.96 -2.67 1.17
CA ASP A 66 8.39 -2.45 -0.15
C ASP A 66 6.93 -2.03 -0.03
N GLU A 67 6.49 -1.15 -0.93
CA GLU A 67 5.14 -0.58 -0.95
C GLU A 67 4.74 0.08 0.39
N CYS A 68 5.65 0.84 0.99
CA CYS A 68 5.46 1.44 2.31
C CYS A 68 4.28 2.43 2.41
N HIS A 69 3.65 2.78 1.26
CA HIS A 69 2.41 3.57 1.20
C HIS A 69 1.15 2.72 1.40
N ARG A 70 1.24 1.40 1.34
CA ARG A 70 0.08 0.49 1.46
C ARG A 70 -0.37 0.36 2.90
N GLY A 71 -1.68 0.41 3.06
CA GLY A 71 -2.37 0.20 4.33
C GLY A 71 -3.30 1.37 4.66
N GLY A 72 -4.41 1.09 5.34
CA GLY A 72 -5.21 2.10 6.03
C GLY A 72 -4.59 2.43 7.38
N ALA A 73 -5.15 3.38 8.13
CA ALA A 73 -4.63 3.83 9.43
C ALA A 73 -4.31 2.69 10.43
N LYS A 74 -5.02 1.55 10.34
CA LYS A 74 -4.74 0.37 11.17
C LYS A 74 -3.50 -0.40 10.72
N ASP A 75 -3.24 -0.49 9.42
CA ASP A 75 -2.09 -1.24 8.89
C ASP A 75 -0.80 -0.42 9.01
N GLU A 76 -0.90 0.89 8.90
CA GLU A 76 0.20 1.81 9.11
C GLU A 76 0.75 1.75 10.54
N SER A 77 -0.13 1.71 11.53
CA SER A 77 0.29 1.55 12.94
C SER A 77 1.03 0.23 13.19
N ARG A 78 0.79 -0.79 12.34
CA ARG A 78 1.38 -2.12 12.50
C ARG A 78 2.77 -2.24 11.90
N TRP A 79 3.00 -1.74 10.68
CA TRP A 79 4.35 -1.79 10.10
C TRP A 79 5.28 -0.81 10.83
N ARG A 80 4.77 0.32 11.30
CA ARG A 80 5.52 1.23 12.19
C ARG A 80 6.00 0.51 13.44
N GLY A 81 5.17 -0.31 14.06
CA GLY A 81 5.57 -1.11 15.22
C GLY A 81 6.75 -2.05 14.95
N ILE A 82 6.85 -2.62 13.73
CA ILE A 82 8.02 -3.41 13.32
C ILE A 82 9.25 -2.51 13.19
N MET A 83 9.11 -1.35 12.55
CA MET A 83 10.22 -0.42 12.33
C MET A 83 10.72 0.19 13.64
N GLU A 84 9.80 0.56 14.53
CA GLU A 84 10.14 1.06 15.87
C GLU A 84 10.85 0.00 16.71
N TYR A 85 10.43 -1.26 16.60
CA TYR A 85 11.09 -2.37 17.29
C TYR A 85 12.55 -2.56 16.83
N PHE A 86 12.78 -2.49 15.50
CA PHE A 86 14.13 -2.57 14.92
C PHE A 86 14.73 -1.19 14.65
N SER A 87 14.56 -0.26 15.57
CA SER A 87 15.01 1.13 15.41
C SER A 87 16.52 1.30 15.31
N SER A 88 17.32 0.30 15.71
CA SER A 88 18.76 0.27 15.52
C SER A 88 19.19 0.01 14.08
N ALA A 89 18.31 -0.58 13.26
CA ALA A 89 18.58 -0.88 11.86
C ALA A 89 18.50 0.38 10.99
N VAL A 90 19.27 0.40 9.90
CA VAL A 90 19.02 1.33 8.79
C VAL A 90 17.70 0.96 8.13
N GLN A 91 16.83 1.94 7.89
CA GLN A 91 15.49 1.70 7.40
C GLN A 91 15.26 2.37 6.04
N ILE A 92 14.78 1.59 5.08
CA ILE A 92 14.50 2.07 3.71
C ILE A 92 13.05 1.75 3.35
N GLY A 93 12.29 2.77 2.96
CA GLY A 93 10.97 2.62 2.38
C GLY A 93 11.01 2.74 0.85
N LEU A 94 10.41 1.79 0.15
CA LEU A 94 10.22 1.83 -1.30
C LEU A 94 8.75 2.05 -1.62
N THR A 95 8.45 2.95 -2.55
CA THR A 95 7.09 3.20 -3.01
C THR A 95 7.04 3.88 -4.36
N ALA A 96 6.10 3.47 -5.20
CA ALA A 96 5.80 4.16 -6.46
C ALA A 96 4.85 5.36 -6.25
N THR A 97 4.14 5.42 -5.13
CA THR A 97 3.09 6.42 -4.86
C THR A 97 3.19 6.94 -3.42
N PRO A 98 4.21 7.75 -3.10
CA PRO A 98 4.35 8.31 -1.76
C PRO A 98 3.15 9.21 -1.43
N LYS A 99 2.63 9.08 -0.22
CA LYS A 99 1.47 9.85 0.26
C LYS A 99 1.92 11.00 1.16
N ARG A 100 1.34 12.20 0.92
CA ARG A 100 1.56 13.42 1.73
C ARG A 100 0.33 13.85 2.53
N LYS A 101 -0.81 13.14 2.46
CA LYS A 101 -2.07 13.54 3.13
C LYS A 101 -2.81 12.34 3.69
N PHE A 102 -3.46 12.55 4.86
CA PHE A 102 -4.38 11.63 5.55
C PHE A 102 -3.78 10.28 5.97
N ASN A 103 -3.39 10.18 7.24
CA ASN A 103 -3.10 8.96 8.01
C ASN A 103 -2.03 8.00 7.48
N ALA A 104 -1.30 8.36 6.44
CA ALA A 104 -0.21 7.57 5.88
C ALA A 104 0.84 8.49 5.28
N ASP A 105 1.46 9.34 6.10
CA ASP A 105 2.51 10.21 5.61
C ASP A 105 3.84 9.46 5.59
N THR A 106 4.17 8.95 4.40
CA THR A 106 5.46 8.29 4.16
C THR A 106 6.63 9.23 4.44
N TYR A 107 6.43 10.52 4.22
CA TYR A 107 7.44 11.55 4.46
C TYR A 107 7.64 11.86 5.94
N ASP A 108 6.60 11.74 6.76
CA ASP A 108 6.72 11.92 8.22
C ASP A 108 7.64 10.89 8.86
N TYR A 109 7.65 9.66 8.31
CA TYR A 109 8.47 8.60 8.85
C TYR A 109 9.86 8.52 8.22
N PHE A 110 9.93 8.48 6.87
CA PHE A 110 11.19 8.26 6.14
C PHE A 110 11.90 9.55 5.75
N GLY A 111 11.25 10.72 5.88
CA GLY A 111 11.77 11.99 5.38
C GLY A 111 11.62 12.15 3.87
N GLU A 112 12.36 13.09 3.29
CA GLU A 112 12.36 13.31 1.85
C GLU A 112 13.07 12.14 1.12
N PRO A 113 12.62 11.82 -0.13
CA PRO A 113 13.20 10.72 -0.89
C PRO A 113 14.69 10.93 -1.15
N VAL A 114 15.51 9.95 -0.82
CA VAL A 114 16.94 9.95 -1.16
C VAL A 114 17.20 9.65 -2.63
N TYR A 115 16.23 9.02 -3.31
CA TYR A 115 16.26 8.71 -4.73
C TYR A 115 14.86 8.69 -5.32
N THR A 116 14.70 9.26 -6.51
CA THR A 116 13.44 9.22 -7.26
C THR A 116 13.72 8.75 -8.68
N TYR A 117 13.07 7.65 -9.09
CA TYR A 117 13.06 7.13 -10.45
C TYR A 117 11.70 7.38 -11.07
N SER A 118 11.60 8.40 -11.88
CA SER A 118 10.32 8.86 -12.41
C SER A 118 9.76 7.93 -13.49
N LEU A 119 8.44 7.93 -13.67
CA LEU A 119 7.78 7.24 -14.78
C LEU A 119 8.38 7.61 -16.14
N LYS A 120 8.74 8.89 -16.34
CA LYS A 120 9.38 9.37 -17.56
C LYS A 120 10.74 8.73 -17.82
N GLU A 121 11.54 8.60 -16.77
CA GLU A 121 12.85 7.93 -16.84
C GLU A 121 12.68 6.45 -17.15
N GLY A 122 11.75 5.78 -16.46
CA GLY A 122 11.47 4.36 -16.69
C GLY A 122 11.00 4.05 -18.13
N ILE A 123 10.24 4.96 -18.75
CA ILE A 123 9.85 4.85 -20.15
C ILE A 123 11.06 5.09 -21.07
N LYS A 124 11.87 6.11 -20.78
CA LYS A 124 13.06 6.43 -21.56
C LYS A 124 14.07 5.29 -21.55
N ASP A 125 14.25 4.65 -20.41
CA ASP A 125 15.18 3.55 -20.21
C ASP A 125 14.64 2.19 -20.70
N GLY A 126 13.39 2.14 -21.19
CA GLY A 126 12.77 0.96 -21.77
C GLY A 126 12.21 -0.05 -20.73
N PHE A 127 12.21 0.29 -19.45
CA PHE A 127 11.62 -0.57 -18.41
C PHE A 127 10.11 -0.45 -18.31
N LEU A 128 9.54 0.69 -18.74
CA LEU A 128 8.10 0.94 -18.70
C LEU A 128 7.58 1.25 -20.10
N THR A 129 6.37 0.75 -20.38
CA THR A 129 5.71 0.95 -21.68
C THR A 129 5.19 2.38 -21.78
N PRO A 130 5.45 3.09 -22.91
CA PRO A 130 4.80 4.36 -23.19
C PRO A 130 3.28 4.20 -23.25
N PHE A 131 2.55 5.15 -22.70
CA PHE A 131 1.11 5.17 -22.75
C PHE A 131 0.58 6.52 -23.24
N LYS A 132 -0.65 6.49 -23.77
CA LYS A 132 -1.40 7.70 -24.11
C LYS A 132 -2.59 7.83 -23.18
N VAL A 133 -2.72 8.98 -22.56
CA VAL A 133 -3.92 9.31 -21.77
C VAL A 133 -4.96 9.92 -22.72
N LYS A 134 -6.09 9.26 -22.86
CA LYS A 134 -7.27 9.81 -23.52
C LYS A 134 -8.29 10.19 -22.44
N ARG A 135 -8.43 11.49 -22.20
CA ARG A 135 -9.52 11.97 -21.35
C ARG A 135 -10.81 11.94 -22.15
N ILE A 136 -11.77 11.18 -21.69
CA ILE A 136 -13.12 11.13 -22.25
C ILE A 136 -14.00 11.88 -21.27
N GLN A 137 -14.52 13.02 -21.71
CA GLN A 137 -15.57 13.74 -20.98
C GLN A 137 -16.90 13.28 -21.56
N THR A 138 -17.81 12.92 -20.71
CA THR A 138 -19.18 12.53 -21.08
C THR A 138 -20.15 13.60 -20.57
N THR A 139 -21.31 13.70 -21.20
CA THR A 139 -22.40 14.57 -20.71
C THR A 139 -22.96 14.11 -19.36
N MET A 140 -22.41 13.02 -18.79
CA MET A 140 -22.80 12.48 -17.49
C MET A 140 -21.83 12.88 -16.35
N ASP A 141 -20.88 13.78 -16.64
CA ASP A 141 -19.91 14.25 -15.66
C ASP A 141 -20.47 15.41 -14.81
N GLU A 142 -21.63 15.93 -15.20
CA GLU A 142 -22.41 16.91 -14.47
C GLU A 142 -23.86 16.44 -14.35
N TYR A 143 -24.44 16.50 -13.18
CA TYR A 143 -25.81 16.09 -12.91
C TYR A 143 -26.51 17.12 -12.02
N VAL A 144 -27.68 17.54 -12.45
CA VAL A 144 -28.56 18.41 -11.65
C VAL A 144 -29.67 17.55 -11.05
N TYR A 145 -29.74 17.51 -9.74
CA TYR A 145 -30.74 16.70 -9.05
C TYR A 145 -32.15 17.27 -9.28
N SER A 146 -33.06 16.40 -9.71
CA SER A 146 -34.48 16.67 -9.72
C SER A 146 -35.19 15.71 -8.74
N GLY A 147 -36.11 16.21 -7.97
CA GLY A 147 -36.73 15.48 -6.85
C GLY A 147 -37.40 14.13 -7.24
N ASP A 148 -37.60 13.86 -8.53
CA ASP A 148 -38.21 12.64 -9.07
C ASP A 148 -37.16 11.57 -9.47
N ASP A 149 -35.87 11.85 -9.33
CA ASP A 149 -34.82 10.94 -9.78
C ASP A 149 -34.51 9.85 -8.74
N ASP A 150 -34.32 8.61 -9.23
CA ASP A 150 -34.00 7.43 -8.43
C ASP A 150 -32.51 7.44 -8.05
N VAL A 151 -32.13 8.36 -7.18
CA VAL A 151 -30.77 8.63 -6.71
C VAL A 151 -30.60 8.19 -5.26
N LEU A 152 -29.51 7.50 -4.98
CA LEU A 152 -29.11 7.19 -3.60
C LEU A 152 -28.27 8.35 -3.06
N ALA A 153 -28.82 9.11 -2.14
CA ALA A 153 -28.08 10.10 -1.36
C ALA A 153 -27.18 9.42 -0.32
N GLY A 154 -26.06 10.06 -0.01
CA GLY A 154 -25.30 9.75 1.18
C GLY A 154 -26.01 10.21 2.47
N GLU A 155 -25.25 10.53 3.50
CA GLU A 155 -25.82 11.01 4.80
C GLU A 155 -26.35 12.46 4.71
N ASP A 156 -26.03 13.19 3.63
CA ASP A 156 -26.43 14.59 3.44
C ASP A 156 -27.78 14.69 2.74
N GLU A 157 -28.59 15.68 3.15
CA GLU A 157 -29.88 16.00 2.53
C GLU A 157 -29.61 16.69 1.18
N ILE A 158 -30.08 16.08 0.07
CA ILE A 158 -29.92 16.64 -1.28
C ILE A 158 -31.09 17.60 -1.59
N VAL A 159 -30.75 18.79 -2.07
CA VAL A 159 -31.72 19.81 -2.42
C VAL A 159 -32.00 19.80 -3.92
N GLU A 160 -33.29 19.96 -4.32
CA GLU A 160 -33.69 20.08 -5.71
C GLU A 160 -32.94 21.22 -6.42
N GLY A 161 -32.34 20.91 -7.58
CA GLY A 161 -31.53 21.87 -8.33
C GLY A 161 -30.05 21.89 -7.94
N GLU A 162 -29.62 21.07 -6.98
CA GLU A 162 -28.19 20.92 -6.64
C GLU A 162 -27.43 20.29 -7.79
N VAL A 163 -26.27 20.86 -8.13
CA VAL A 163 -25.40 20.43 -9.21
C VAL A 163 -24.28 19.55 -8.63
N PHE A 164 -24.13 18.36 -9.17
CA PHE A 164 -23.08 17.42 -8.80
C PHE A 164 -22.07 17.27 -9.94
N GLU A 165 -20.78 17.37 -9.60
CA GLU A 165 -19.68 17.18 -10.54
C GLU A 165 -19.05 15.78 -10.37
N GLU A 166 -18.12 15.43 -11.27
CA GLU A 166 -17.47 14.11 -11.30
C GLU A 166 -16.91 13.67 -9.92
N GLN A 167 -16.41 14.60 -9.13
CA GLN A 167 -15.85 14.33 -7.80
C GLN A 167 -16.89 13.96 -6.73
N ASP A 168 -18.15 14.28 -6.96
CA ASP A 168 -19.25 14.03 -6.03
C ASP A 168 -19.85 12.64 -6.23
N PHE A 169 -19.70 12.06 -7.43
CA PHE A 169 -20.21 10.72 -7.72
C PHE A 169 -19.48 9.65 -6.89
N ASN A 170 -20.26 8.71 -6.38
CA ASN A 170 -19.86 7.64 -5.46
C ASN A 170 -19.30 8.13 -4.10
N ARG A 171 -19.46 9.42 -3.81
CA ARG A 171 -19.17 10.01 -2.49
C ARG A 171 -20.43 10.58 -1.86
N ARG A 172 -21.07 11.54 -2.56
CA ARG A 172 -22.29 12.21 -2.12
C ARG A 172 -23.52 11.65 -2.79
N ILE A 173 -23.40 11.16 -4.02
CA ILE A 173 -24.50 10.71 -4.87
C ILE A 173 -24.12 9.47 -5.67
N VAL A 174 -25.02 8.50 -5.80
CA VAL A 174 -24.89 7.32 -6.66
C VAL A 174 -26.05 7.23 -7.62
N ILE A 175 -25.78 7.32 -8.92
CA ILE A 175 -26.76 7.15 -9.99
C ILE A 175 -26.59 5.74 -10.57
N LYS A 176 -27.54 4.84 -10.30
CA LYS A 176 -27.46 3.41 -10.70
C LYS A 176 -27.30 3.21 -12.20
N GLU A 177 -27.92 4.01 -13.02
CA GLU A 177 -27.82 3.91 -14.49
C GLU A 177 -26.44 4.34 -15.00
N ARG A 178 -25.83 5.34 -14.41
CA ARG A 178 -24.47 5.77 -14.71
C ARG A 178 -23.46 4.66 -14.41
N GLU A 179 -23.59 4.02 -13.29
CA GLU A 179 -22.69 2.93 -12.90
C GLU A 179 -22.84 1.70 -13.82
N LYS A 180 -24.05 1.37 -14.25
CA LYS A 180 -24.25 0.31 -15.25
C LYS A 180 -23.56 0.58 -16.59
N LYS A 181 -23.59 1.83 -17.06
CA LYS A 181 -22.96 2.23 -18.34
C LYS A 181 -21.43 2.34 -18.24
N ARG A 182 -20.90 2.57 -17.03
CA ARG A 182 -19.46 2.69 -16.79
C ARG A 182 -18.73 1.33 -16.86
N VAL A 183 -19.46 0.24 -16.62
CA VAL A 183 -18.93 -1.13 -16.57
C VAL A 183 -19.07 -1.85 -17.93
N GLN A 184 -19.75 -1.29 -18.91
CA GLN A 184 -19.84 -1.78 -20.30
C GLN A 184 -18.73 -1.17 -21.15
#